data_3f4f479061f5f23bb6b569adbae56f66
#
_entry.id   3f4f479061f5f23bb6b569adbae56f66
#
_cell.length_a   1.000
_cell.length_b   1.000
_cell.length_c   1.000
_cell.angle_alpha   90.00
_cell.angle_beta   90.00
_cell.angle_gamma   90.00
#
_symmetry.space_group_name_H-M   'P 1'
#
loop_
_entity.id
_entity.type
_entity.pdbx_description
1 polymer ?
#
loop_
_entity_poly.entity_id
_entity_poly.type
_entity_poly.pdbx_seq_one_letter_code
_entity_poly.pdbx_strand_id
1 'polypeptide(L)'
;GYNLSSRLAEDYLFEVGILKQKHQEELEDKTLAKKILISNLAIAYNQPIKNICLTPSGMNAVYCALRGLKTIQNQNGKNKLIQLGWLYLDTMNIVEHYFEENKVFYDINNLDLLEDYLKIHGHTISAIVTEIPTNPLLQTVDLPRLKNLCLKYNIVLVIDATFATPFNLDLKPYADIYVESLTKFACGNADVLM
;
A
#
# COMPACT_ATOMS: atom_id res chain seq x y z
N GLY A 1 19.50 8.12 13.67
CA GLY A 1 19.11 8.96 14.81
C GLY A 1 17.79 8.46 15.38
N TYR A 2 17.61 8.60 16.67
CA TYR A 2 16.33 8.31 17.29
C TYR A 2 15.44 9.54 17.09
N ASN A 3 14.35 9.39 16.36
CA ASN A 3 13.33 10.42 16.25
C ASN A 3 12.38 10.28 17.43
N LEU A 4 12.17 11.34 18.18
CA LEU A 4 11.11 11.41 19.17
C LEU A 4 9.78 11.59 18.45
N SER A 5 8.72 10.93 18.90
CA SER A 5 7.37 11.28 18.47
C SER A 5 7.05 12.71 18.93
N SER A 6 6.15 13.40 18.24
CA SER A 6 5.72 14.75 18.63
C SER A 6 5.20 14.80 20.05
N ARG A 7 4.45 13.80 20.51
CA ARG A 7 3.95 13.69 21.88
C ARG A 7 5.07 13.55 22.90
N LEU A 8 6.04 12.66 22.66
CA LEU A 8 7.17 12.46 23.56
C LEU A 8 8.06 13.72 23.61
N ALA A 9 8.25 14.38 22.47
CA ALA A 9 8.97 15.66 22.42
C ALA A 9 8.25 16.75 23.22
N GLU A 10 6.93 16.85 23.11
CA GLU A 10 6.11 17.79 23.88
C GLU A 10 6.20 17.50 25.38
N ASP A 11 6.08 16.22 25.80
CA ASP A 11 6.24 15.81 27.18
C ASP A 11 7.58 16.25 27.74
N TYR A 12 8.67 15.98 27.03
CA TYR A 12 10.01 16.38 27.43
C TYR A 12 10.17 17.89 27.54
N LEU A 13 9.69 18.66 26.55
CA LEU A 13 9.76 20.13 26.58
C LEU A 13 8.93 20.75 27.71
N PHE A 14 7.83 20.13 28.11
CA PHE A 14 7.04 20.51 29.26
C PHE A 14 7.79 20.21 30.58
N GLU A 15 8.36 19.03 30.72
CA GLU A 15 9.13 18.63 31.91
C GLU A 15 10.35 19.52 32.18
N VAL A 16 11.04 19.92 31.10
CA VAL A 16 12.19 20.85 31.23
C VAL A 16 11.78 22.33 31.31
N GLY A 17 10.49 22.65 31.37
CA GLY A 17 9.96 24.00 31.59
C GLY A 17 10.01 24.93 30.38
N ILE A 18 10.27 24.39 29.17
CA ILE A 18 10.23 25.20 27.93
C ILE A 18 8.80 25.43 27.49
N LEU A 19 7.93 24.43 27.56
CA LEU A 19 6.50 24.61 27.33
C LEU A 19 5.77 24.89 28.64
N LYS A 20 4.84 25.82 28.59
CA LYS A 20 4.01 26.19 29.75
C LYS A 20 2.78 25.30 29.90
N GLN A 21 2.34 24.66 28.85
CA GLN A 21 1.20 23.75 28.82
C GLN A 21 1.39 22.71 27.72
N LYS A 22 0.79 21.53 27.90
CA LYS A 22 0.70 20.49 26.88
C LYS A 22 -0.55 20.69 26.03
N HIS A 23 -0.50 20.22 24.80
CA HIS A 23 -1.69 20.08 23.98
C HIS A 23 -2.65 19.08 24.63
N GLN A 24 -3.90 19.47 24.78
CA GLN A 24 -4.93 18.55 25.27
C GLN A 24 -5.48 17.78 24.07
N GLU A 25 -5.17 16.49 24.03
CA GLU A 25 -5.73 15.60 23.04
C GLU A 25 -7.10 15.09 23.49
N GLU A 26 -8.05 15.09 22.58
CA GLU A 26 -9.30 14.37 22.75
C GLU A 26 -9.03 12.88 22.55
N LEU A 27 -9.07 12.11 23.64
CA LEU A 27 -8.85 10.67 23.59
C LEU A 27 -10.19 9.94 23.50
N GLU A 28 -10.33 9.15 22.44
CA GLU A 28 -11.46 8.26 22.25
C GLU A 28 -11.23 6.89 22.90
N ASP A 29 -12.31 6.22 23.31
CA ASP A 29 -12.25 4.82 23.70
C ASP A 29 -11.65 3.97 22.59
N LYS A 30 -10.78 3.04 22.93
CA LYS A 30 -10.04 2.20 21.96
C LYS A 30 -10.96 1.48 20.96
N THR A 31 -12.12 1.02 21.43
CA THR A 31 -13.10 0.30 20.59
C THR A 31 -13.77 1.26 19.62
N LEU A 32 -14.10 2.46 20.10
CA LEU A 32 -14.72 3.52 19.32
C LEU A 32 -13.71 4.10 18.32
N ALA A 33 -12.48 4.38 18.76
CA ALA A 33 -11.41 4.91 17.91
C ALA A 33 -11.15 4.04 16.67
N LYS A 34 -11.09 2.71 16.84
CA LYS A 34 -10.95 1.79 15.71
C LYS A 34 -12.12 1.89 14.72
N LYS A 35 -13.35 1.97 15.21
CA LYS A 35 -14.54 2.10 14.36
C LYS A 35 -14.54 3.42 13.60
N ILE A 36 -14.22 4.52 14.27
CA ILE A 36 -14.12 5.85 13.67
C ILE A 36 -13.06 5.84 12.57
N LEU A 37 -11.87 5.30 12.85
CA LEU A 37 -10.79 5.21 11.88
C LEU A 37 -11.21 4.43 10.62
N ILE A 38 -11.77 3.22 10.79
CA ILE A 38 -12.27 2.42 9.66
C ILE A 38 -13.35 3.17 8.87
N SER A 39 -14.26 3.86 9.55
CA SER A 39 -15.31 4.65 8.89
C SER A 39 -14.73 5.81 8.09
N ASN A 40 -13.76 6.53 8.64
CA ASN A 40 -13.09 7.64 7.95
C ASN A 40 -12.29 7.15 6.74
N LEU A 41 -11.58 6.04 6.86
CA LEU A 41 -10.90 5.40 5.73
C LEU A 41 -11.89 4.94 4.66
N ALA A 42 -13.01 4.36 5.05
CA ALA A 42 -14.06 3.95 4.11
C ALA A 42 -14.61 5.13 3.30
N ILE A 43 -14.77 6.29 3.94
CA ILE A 43 -15.16 7.55 3.28
C ILE A 43 -14.03 8.02 2.36
N ALA A 44 -12.80 8.10 2.86
CA ALA A 44 -11.65 8.62 2.10
C ALA A 44 -11.38 7.79 0.83
N TYR A 45 -11.47 6.44 0.94
CA TYR A 45 -11.30 5.53 -0.19
C TYR A 45 -12.58 5.30 -1.00
N ASN A 46 -13.70 5.90 -0.61
CA ASN A 46 -15.00 5.66 -1.24
C ASN A 46 -15.31 4.14 -1.37
N GLN A 47 -15.10 3.42 -0.28
CA GLN A 47 -15.28 1.97 -0.18
C GLN A 47 -16.24 1.61 0.96
N PRO A 48 -16.99 0.52 0.88
CA PRO A 48 -17.75 0.02 2.03
C PRO A 48 -16.80 -0.43 3.15
N ILE A 49 -17.23 -0.24 4.39
CA ILE A 49 -16.44 -0.57 5.61
C ILE A 49 -15.88 -2.01 5.57
N LYS A 50 -16.66 -2.96 5.06
CA LYS A 50 -16.24 -4.37 4.94
C LYS A 50 -15.01 -4.60 4.06
N ASN A 51 -14.66 -3.65 3.21
CA ASN A 51 -13.50 -3.69 2.33
C ASN A 51 -12.25 -3.06 2.98
N ILE A 52 -12.38 -2.48 4.18
CA ILE A 52 -11.26 -1.85 4.90
C ILE A 52 -10.72 -2.85 5.92
N CYS A 53 -9.43 -3.15 5.80
CA CYS A 53 -8.71 -4.01 6.73
C CYS A 53 -7.54 -3.24 7.33
N LEU A 54 -7.49 -3.12 8.66
CA LEU A 54 -6.38 -2.51 9.38
C LEU A 54 -5.40 -3.59 9.83
N THR A 55 -4.12 -3.29 9.69
CA THR A 55 -3.01 -4.14 10.13
C THR A 55 -2.06 -3.36 11.04
N PRO A 56 -1.21 -4.02 11.84
CA PRO A 56 -0.30 -3.33 12.75
C PRO A 56 0.77 -2.47 12.05
N SER A 57 0.99 -2.65 10.75
CA SER A 57 1.93 -1.83 9.96
C SER A 57 1.63 -1.95 8.47
N GLY A 58 2.12 -1.00 7.66
CA GLY A 58 2.04 -1.08 6.20
C GLY A 58 2.67 -2.36 5.64
N MET A 59 3.78 -2.84 6.20
CA MET A 59 4.39 -4.11 5.76
C MET A 59 3.51 -5.33 6.07
N ASN A 60 2.78 -5.31 7.18
CA ASN A 60 1.78 -6.35 7.44
C ASN A 60 0.62 -6.28 6.44
N ALA A 61 0.22 -5.08 5.99
CA ALA A 61 -0.79 -4.94 4.95
C ALA A 61 -0.33 -5.56 3.63
N VAL A 62 0.88 -5.25 3.18
CA VAL A 62 1.50 -5.85 1.99
C VAL A 62 1.56 -7.38 2.12
N TYR A 63 2.12 -7.87 3.23
CA TYR A 63 2.25 -9.30 3.47
C TYR A 63 0.89 -10.03 3.44
N CYS A 64 -0.11 -9.51 4.15
CA CYS A 64 -1.45 -10.10 4.20
C CYS A 64 -2.12 -10.09 2.83
N ALA A 65 -2.02 -8.99 2.07
CA ALA A 65 -2.56 -8.90 0.72
C ALA A 65 -1.94 -9.95 -0.21
N LEU A 66 -0.61 -10.03 -0.26
CA LEU A 66 0.10 -10.97 -1.13
C LEU A 66 -0.07 -12.42 -0.71
N ARG A 67 -0.11 -12.73 0.60
CA ARG A 67 -0.41 -14.08 1.12
C ARG A 67 -1.83 -14.52 0.77
N GLY A 68 -2.80 -13.63 0.95
CA GLY A 68 -4.18 -13.89 0.56
C GLY A 68 -4.32 -14.18 -0.93
N LEU A 69 -3.68 -13.37 -1.76
CA LEU A 69 -3.64 -13.59 -3.21
C LEU A 69 -3.00 -14.93 -3.58
N LYS A 70 -1.84 -15.27 -3.01
CA LYS A 70 -1.18 -16.54 -3.25
C LYS A 70 -2.11 -17.71 -2.94
N THR A 71 -2.80 -17.66 -1.80
CA THR A 71 -3.72 -18.72 -1.38
C THR A 71 -4.88 -18.91 -2.36
N ILE A 72 -5.47 -17.81 -2.83
CA ILE A 72 -6.63 -17.85 -3.74
C ILE A 72 -6.19 -18.22 -5.16
N GLN A 73 -5.14 -17.60 -5.66
CA GLN A 73 -4.72 -17.72 -7.04
C GLN A 73 -3.99 -19.03 -7.36
N ASN A 74 -3.32 -19.66 -6.38
CA ASN A 74 -2.75 -21.00 -6.57
C ASN A 74 -3.82 -22.04 -6.95
N GLN A 75 -5.04 -21.89 -6.45
CA GLN A 75 -6.16 -22.77 -6.83
C GLN A 75 -6.53 -22.63 -8.31
N ASN A 76 -6.18 -21.51 -8.93
CA ASN A 76 -6.42 -21.20 -10.33
C ASN A 76 -5.18 -21.46 -11.22
N GLY A 77 -4.12 -22.08 -10.68
CA GLY A 77 -2.86 -22.30 -11.40
C GLY A 77 -2.02 -21.04 -11.63
N LYS A 78 -2.35 -19.93 -10.92
CA LYS A 78 -1.63 -18.65 -11.01
C LYS A 78 -0.74 -18.48 -9.79
N ASN A 79 0.54 -18.74 -9.93
CA ASN A 79 1.50 -18.72 -8.83
C ASN A 79 2.62 -17.65 -8.98
N LYS A 80 2.66 -16.97 -10.13
CA LYS A 80 3.70 -16.00 -10.44
C LYS A 80 3.23 -14.58 -10.16
N LEU A 81 4.17 -13.70 -9.82
CA LEU A 81 3.93 -12.29 -9.55
C LEU A 81 4.82 -11.41 -10.43
N ILE A 82 4.29 -10.27 -10.85
CA ILE A 82 5.06 -9.23 -11.51
C ILE A 82 5.27 -8.07 -10.55
N GLN A 83 6.52 -7.69 -10.36
CA GLN A 83 6.92 -6.42 -9.81
C GLN A 83 7.04 -5.41 -10.95
N LEU A 84 6.28 -4.33 -10.88
CA LEU A 84 6.34 -3.25 -11.85
C LEU A 84 6.88 -1.97 -11.20
N GLY A 85 8.05 -1.57 -11.62
CA GLY A 85 8.80 -0.46 -11.07
C GLY A 85 9.65 -0.83 -9.87
N TRP A 86 10.24 0.21 -9.27
CA TRP A 86 10.96 0.11 -8.01
C TRP A 86 9.95 0.17 -6.87
N LEU A 87 9.96 -0.80 -5.98
CA LEU A 87 9.09 -0.86 -4.80
C LEU A 87 9.90 -0.61 -3.53
N TYR A 88 9.22 -0.33 -2.43
CA TYR A 88 9.84 -0.32 -1.12
C TYR A 88 10.59 -1.63 -0.86
N LEU A 89 11.79 -1.53 -0.29
CA LEU A 89 12.73 -2.64 -0.18
C LEU A 89 12.10 -3.90 0.45
N ASP A 90 11.36 -3.73 1.54
CA ASP A 90 10.75 -4.87 2.22
C ASP A 90 9.59 -5.46 1.42
N THR A 91 8.90 -4.67 0.59
CA THR A 91 7.92 -5.20 -0.37
C THR A 91 8.60 -6.09 -1.41
N MET A 92 9.76 -5.65 -1.95
CA MET A 92 10.55 -6.48 -2.88
C MET A 92 11.00 -7.79 -2.21
N ASN A 93 11.47 -7.73 -0.96
CA ASN A 93 11.83 -8.91 -0.19
C ASN A 93 10.64 -9.87 0.01
N ILE A 94 9.45 -9.36 0.30
CA ILE A 94 8.24 -10.19 0.43
C ILE A 94 7.92 -10.87 -0.91
N VAL A 95 7.96 -10.12 -2.02
CA VAL A 95 7.71 -10.67 -3.37
C VAL A 95 8.69 -11.79 -3.68
N GLU A 96 9.98 -11.58 -3.42
CA GLU A 96 11.03 -12.54 -3.71
C GLU A 96 10.91 -13.82 -2.87
N HIS A 97 10.59 -13.70 -1.57
CA HIS A 97 10.57 -14.85 -0.66
C HIS A 97 9.29 -15.68 -0.74
N TYR A 98 8.16 -15.09 -1.09
CA TYR A 98 6.86 -15.77 -0.99
C TYR A 98 6.26 -16.21 -2.33
N PHE A 99 6.86 -15.81 -3.46
CA PHE A 99 6.43 -16.23 -4.78
C PHE A 99 7.58 -16.99 -5.47
N GLU A 100 7.31 -18.22 -5.94
CA GLU A 100 8.32 -19.12 -6.50
C GLU A 100 9.01 -18.55 -7.73
N GLU A 101 8.26 -17.78 -8.53
CA GLU A 101 8.79 -17.05 -9.67
C GLU A 101 8.19 -15.64 -9.67
N ASN A 102 9.02 -14.64 -9.58
CA ASN A 102 8.63 -13.27 -9.82
C ASN A 102 9.34 -12.73 -11.08
N LYS A 103 8.68 -11.80 -11.78
CA LYS A 103 9.25 -11.09 -12.91
C LYS A 103 9.28 -9.61 -12.61
N VAL A 104 10.44 -8.99 -12.78
CA VAL A 104 10.62 -7.56 -12.50
C VAL A 104 10.69 -6.79 -13.81
N PHE A 105 9.91 -5.71 -13.89
CA PHE A 105 9.97 -4.69 -14.92
C PHE A 105 10.28 -3.36 -14.24
N TYR A 106 11.51 -2.86 -14.35
CA TYR A 106 11.90 -1.61 -13.71
C TYR A 106 11.38 -0.37 -14.45
N ASP A 107 11.29 -0.43 -15.78
CA ASP A 107 10.74 0.67 -16.57
C ASP A 107 9.21 0.58 -16.62
N ILE A 108 8.55 1.37 -15.76
CA ILE A 108 7.10 1.42 -15.67
C ILE A 108 6.42 2.10 -16.88
N ASN A 109 7.20 2.80 -17.70
CA ASN A 109 6.68 3.49 -18.87
C ASN A 109 6.63 2.55 -20.09
N ASN A 110 7.38 1.46 -20.07
CA ASN A 110 7.42 0.50 -21.19
C ASN A 110 6.39 -0.62 -21.02
N LEU A 111 5.12 -0.27 -21.13
CA LEU A 111 4.03 -1.25 -21.05
C LEU A 111 3.96 -2.17 -22.27
N ASP A 112 4.61 -1.86 -23.38
CA ASP A 112 4.69 -2.77 -24.54
C ASP A 112 5.48 -4.03 -24.19
N LEU A 113 6.60 -3.88 -23.50
CA LEU A 113 7.40 -5.00 -23.02
C LEU A 113 6.62 -5.88 -22.01
N LEU A 114 5.86 -5.24 -21.13
CA LEU A 114 4.97 -5.95 -20.21
C LEU A 114 3.88 -6.70 -20.97
N GLU A 115 3.22 -6.08 -21.95
CA GLU A 115 2.18 -6.72 -22.75
C GLU A 115 2.72 -7.91 -23.52
N ASP A 116 3.89 -7.81 -24.15
CA ASP A 116 4.51 -8.93 -24.87
C ASP A 116 4.81 -10.11 -23.94
N TYR A 117 5.29 -9.83 -22.74
CA TYR A 117 5.46 -10.87 -21.73
C TYR A 117 4.14 -11.53 -21.31
N LEU A 118 3.09 -10.72 -21.11
CA LEU A 118 1.78 -11.20 -20.72
C LEU A 118 1.09 -12.04 -21.82
N LYS A 119 1.36 -11.82 -23.11
CA LYS A 119 0.86 -12.66 -24.20
C LYS A 119 1.29 -14.13 -24.04
N ILE A 120 2.48 -14.36 -23.49
CA ILE A 120 3.05 -15.69 -23.31
C ILE A 120 2.74 -16.24 -21.93
N HIS A 121 2.88 -15.44 -20.88
CA HIS A 121 2.89 -15.89 -19.49
C HIS A 121 1.67 -15.47 -18.67
N GLY A 122 0.79 -14.62 -19.20
CA GLY A 122 -0.31 -14.01 -18.45
C GLY A 122 -1.23 -15.01 -17.74
N HIS A 123 -1.36 -16.21 -18.29
CA HIS A 123 -2.18 -17.30 -17.71
C HIS A 123 -1.61 -17.82 -16.36
N THR A 124 -0.32 -17.59 -16.06
CA THR A 124 0.33 -18.01 -14.81
C THR A 124 0.47 -16.85 -13.80
N ILE A 125 0.21 -15.62 -14.21
CA ILE A 125 0.40 -14.44 -13.37
C ILE A 125 -0.80 -14.24 -12.46
N SER A 126 -0.55 -14.20 -11.15
CA SER A 126 -1.55 -13.93 -10.12
C SER A 126 -1.84 -12.44 -9.96
N ALA A 127 -0.77 -11.66 -9.88
CA ALA A 127 -0.89 -10.22 -9.65
C ALA A 127 0.27 -9.43 -10.25
N ILE A 128 0.01 -8.13 -10.48
CA ILE A 128 1.03 -7.11 -10.68
C ILE A 128 1.03 -6.21 -9.44
N VAL A 129 2.21 -5.98 -8.87
CA VAL A 129 2.42 -5.10 -7.71
C VAL A 129 3.22 -3.89 -8.15
N THR A 130 2.73 -2.69 -7.81
CA THR A 130 3.40 -1.43 -8.13
C THR A 130 3.15 -0.39 -7.04
N GLU A 131 4.00 0.63 -6.96
CA GLU A 131 3.79 1.82 -6.13
C GLU A 131 3.37 3.00 -7.00
N ILE A 132 2.44 3.81 -6.54
CA ILE A 132 1.97 4.97 -7.29
C ILE A 132 1.77 6.18 -6.36
N PRO A 133 2.59 7.24 -6.60
CA PRO A 133 3.82 7.25 -7.37
C PRO A 133 4.92 6.41 -6.72
N THR A 134 5.93 5.98 -7.49
CA THR A 134 7.07 5.20 -6.97
C THR A 134 7.94 6.04 -6.05
N ASN A 135 8.52 5.42 -5.02
CA ASN A 135 9.46 6.07 -4.11
C ASN A 135 10.89 5.53 -4.36
N PRO A 136 11.91 6.36 -4.60
CA PRO A 136 11.91 7.84 -4.55
C PRO A 136 11.70 8.54 -5.90
N LEU A 137 11.49 7.80 -6.98
CA LEU A 137 11.56 8.35 -8.35
C LEU A 137 10.30 9.13 -8.76
N LEU A 138 9.20 9.04 -8.00
CA LEU A 138 7.92 9.71 -8.25
C LEU A 138 7.33 9.41 -9.64
N GLN A 139 7.61 8.24 -10.18
CA GLN A 139 7.07 7.80 -11.45
C GLN A 139 5.66 7.26 -11.29
N THR A 140 4.82 7.48 -12.27
CA THR A 140 3.45 6.95 -12.33
C THR A 140 3.23 6.28 -13.68
N VAL A 141 2.81 5.02 -13.65
CA VAL A 141 2.47 4.25 -14.84
C VAL A 141 1.18 4.77 -15.48
N ASP A 142 0.99 4.53 -16.77
CA ASP A 142 -0.32 4.67 -17.44
C ASP A 142 -1.32 3.68 -16.83
N LEU A 143 -2.06 4.14 -15.80
CA LEU A 143 -3.01 3.33 -15.04
C LEU A 143 -4.16 2.78 -15.89
N PRO A 144 -4.81 3.57 -16.77
CA PRO A 144 -5.83 3.05 -17.66
C PRO A 144 -5.34 1.88 -18.52
N ARG A 145 -4.16 2.00 -19.10
CA ARG A 145 -3.56 0.96 -19.92
C ARG A 145 -3.17 -0.26 -19.08
N LEU A 146 -2.54 -0.05 -17.94
CA LEU A 146 -2.17 -1.15 -17.02
C LEU A 146 -3.41 -1.92 -16.55
N LYS A 147 -4.49 -1.22 -16.16
CA LYS A 147 -5.73 -1.87 -15.76
C LYS A 147 -6.34 -2.70 -16.89
N ASN A 148 -6.34 -2.18 -18.10
CA ASN A 148 -6.82 -2.94 -19.27
C ASN A 148 -6.02 -4.22 -19.51
N LEU A 149 -4.69 -4.18 -19.34
CA LEU A 149 -3.85 -5.38 -19.39
C LEU A 149 -4.21 -6.38 -18.28
N CYS A 150 -4.37 -5.89 -17.05
CA CYS A 150 -4.80 -6.73 -15.93
C CYS A 150 -6.15 -7.40 -16.19
N LEU A 151 -7.12 -6.69 -16.69
CA LEU A 151 -8.44 -7.23 -17.04
C LEU A 151 -8.34 -8.28 -18.17
N LYS A 152 -7.60 -7.99 -19.24
CA LYS A 152 -7.40 -8.88 -20.40
C LYS A 152 -6.84 -10.23 -20.00
N TYR A 153 -5.93 -10.28 -19.03
CA TYR A 153 -5.27 -11.52 -18.59
C TYR A 153 -5.79 -12.04 -17.25
N ASN A 154 -6.85 -11.44 -16.71
CA ASN A 154 -7.42 -11.78 -15.39
C ASN A 154 -6.35 -11.77 -14.28
N ILE A 155 -5.63 -10.67 -14.16
CA ILE A 155 -4.54 -10.44 -13.21
C ILE A 155 -5.01 -9.42 -12.18
N VAL A 156 -4.70 -9.64 -10.90
CA VAL A 156 -5.02 -8.69 -9.82
C VAL A 156 -4.00 -7.56 -9.81
N LEU A 157 -4.47 -6.32 -9.78
CA LEU A 157 -3.61 -5.14 -9.64
C LEU A 157 -3.55 -4.69 -8.18
N VAL A 158 -2.37 -4.85 -7.58
CA VAL A 158 -2.06 -4.39 -6.22
C VAL A 158 -1.27 -3.11 -6.29
N ILE A 159 -1.77 -2.04 -5.68
CA ILE A 159 -1.12 -0.73 -5.67
C ILE A 159 -0.78 -0.33 -4.24
N ASP A 160 0.48 -0.06 -3.97
CA ASP A 160 0.89 0.68 -2.77
C ASP A 160 0.70 2.18 -3.03
N ALA A 161 -0.24 2.76 -2.31
CA ALA A 161 -0.65 4.16 -2.43
C ALA A 161 -0.10 5.04 -1.30
N THR A 162 0.86 4.55 -0.53
CA THR A 162 1.40 5.23 0.66
C THR A 162 1.81 6.67 0.37
N PHE A 163 2.39 6.93 -0.81
CA PHE A 163 2.85 8.26 -1.18
C PHE A 163 1.71 9.17 -1.65
N ALA A 164 0.77 8.62 -2.42
CA ALA A 164 -0.33 9.42 -2.98
C ALA A 164 -1.41 9.74 -1.94
N THR A 165 -1.76 8.77 -1.10
CA THR A 165 -2.97 8.77 -0.27
C THR A 165 -4.27 8.93 -1.10
N PRO A 166 -5.44 8.64 -0.56
CA PRO A 166 -6.70 8.82 -1.28
C PRO A 166 -7.06 10.28 -1.53
N PHE A 167 -6.37 11.22 -0.88
CA PHE A 167 -6.61 12.65 -1.03
C PHE A 167 -6.00 13.26 -2.29
N ASN A 168 -4.92 12.64 -2.80
CA ASN A 168 -4.19 13.16 -3.96
C ASN A 168 -4.50 12.38 -5.24
N LEU A 169 -4.87 11.11 -5.14
CA LEU A 169 -5.10 10.26 -6.31
C LEU A 169 -6.23 9.27 -6.07
N ASP A 170 -7.29 9.35 -6.87
CA ASP A 170 -8.34 8.34 -6.89
C ASP A 170 -7.89 7.12 -7.70
N LEU A 171 -7.51 6.06 -7.00
CA LEU A 171 -7.11 4.79 -7.59
C LEU A 171 -8.26 3.77 -7.69
N LYS A 172 -9.47 4.12 -7.20
CA LYS A 172 -10.62 3.22 -7.19
C LYS A 172 -10.95 2.61 -8.56
N PRO A 173 -10.85 3.32 -9.69
CA PRO A 173 -11.11 2.73 -10.99
C PRO A 173 -10.08 1.69 -11.43
N TYR A 174 -8.92 1.66 -10.80
CA TYR A 174 -7.76 0.91 -11.29
C TYR A 174 -7.35 -0.25 -10.38
N ALA A 175 -7.13 0.01 -9.09
CA ALA A 175 -6.63 -1.01 -8.18
C ALA A 175 -7.71 -2.01 -7.76
N ASP A 176 -7.34 -3.29 -7.72
CA ASP A 176 -8.16 -4.34 -7.12
C ASP A 176 -7.87 -4.43 -5.61
N ILE A 177 -6.62 -4.16 -5.22
CA ILE A 177 -6.18 -4.08 -3.83
C ILE A 177 -5.33 -2.84 -3.65
N TYR A 178 -5.67 -2.03 -2.63
CA TYR A 178 -4.79 -0.98 -2.13
C TYR A 178 -4.03 -1.47 -0.91
N VAL A 179 -2.80 -1.04 -0.78
CA VAL A 179 -2.07 -1.08 0.48
C VAL A 179 -1.53 0.31 0.77
N GLU A 180 -1.51 0.70 2.04
CA GLU A 180 -1.02 1.99 2.47
C GLU A 180 -0.46 1.91 3.88
N SER A 181 0.71 2.49 4.09
CA SER A 181 1.23 2.74 5.43
C SER A 181 0.68 4.05 5.97
N LEU A 182 -0.33 3.96 6.82
CA LEU A 182 -0.92 5.14 7.47
C LEU A 182 0.07 5.90 8.35
N THR A 183 1.17 5.24 8.76
CA THR A 183 2.31 5.86 9.47
C THR A 183 2.90 7.04 8.71
N LYS A 184 2.81 7.04 7.38
CA LYS A 184 3.47 8.01 6.51
C LYS A 184 2.56 9.24 6.28
N PHE A 185 2.17 9.50 5.04
CA PHE A 185 1.50 10.75 4.67
C PHE A 185 0.06 10.86 5.18
N ALA A 186 -0.63 9.76 5.41
CA ALA A 186 -1.99 9.79 5.95
C ALA A 186 -2.05 10.32 7.39
N CYS A 187 -1.09 9.93 8.26
CA CYS A 187 -0.98 10.48 9.61
C CYS A 187 -0.30 11.84 9.62
N GLY A 188 0.81 12.00 8.89
CA GLY A 188 1.60 13.22 8.80
C GLY A 188 2.47 13.56 10.02
N ASN A 189 2.17 13.00 11.18
CA ASN A 189 2.85 13.34 12.45
C ASN A 189 3.98 12.36 12.83
N ALA A 190 4.11 11.24 12.13
CA ALA A 190 5.10 10.19 12.39
C ALA A 190 5.02 9.58 13.81
N ASP A 191 3.85 9.56 14.42
CA ASP A 191 3.61 9.11 15.79
C ASP A 191 2.65 7.91 15.89
N VAL A 192 2.25 7.33 14.77
CA VAL A 192 1.50 6.08 14.69
C VAL A 192 2.24 5.04 13.86
N LEU A 193 2.01 3.78 14.16
CA LEU A 193 2.44 2.63 13.37
C LEU A 193 1.20 1.86 12.89
N MET A 194 0.92 1.95 11.60
CA MET A 194 -0.25 1.28 11.01
C MET A 194 -0.12 1.13 9.47
#